data_19f4df000c6f1aad469cd3eab2b4f1c2
#
_entry.id   19f4df000c6f1aad469cd3eab2b4f1c2
#
_cell.length_a   1.000
_cell.length_b   1.000
_cell.length_c   1.000
_cell.angle_alpha   90.00
_cell.angle_beta   90.00
_cell.angle_gamma   90.00
#
_symmetry.space_group_name_H-M   'P 1'
#
loop_
_entity.id
_entity.type
_entity.pdbx_description
1 polymer ?
#
loop_
_entity_poly.entity_id
_entity_poly.type
_entity_poly.pdbx_seq_one_letter_code
_entity_poly.pdbx_strand_id
1 'polypeptide(L)'
;MSVTQVSNSLLADGSVTSAKLAAGAGGAFNNFLIKTTAYTAATRDQLIVNSSSAVTITLPASPSAGNVVFIKNAGAGVVTVGRNGSNINSQAQDGTLAADASATLVFVDSTIGFKEL
;
A
#
# COMPACT_ATOMS: atom_id res chain seq x y z
N MET A 1 28.18 32.40 -7.42
CA MET A 1 27.64 31.16 -6.86
C MET A 1 27.01 30.34 -7.99
N SER A 2 27.22 29.10 -7.93
CA SER A 2 26.53 28.21 -8.86
C SER A 2 25.12 27.96 -8.39
N VAL A 3 24.15 28.25 -9.24
CA VAL A 3 22.75 27.93 -8.95
C VAL A 3 22.45 26.45 -9.12
N THR A 4 23.38 25.70 -9.68
CA THR A 4 23.22 24.26 -9.78
C THR A 4 23.45 23.57 -8.45
N GLN A 5 24.06 24.27 -7.55
CA GLN A 5 24.33 23.75 -6.24
C GLN A 5 23.22 24.13 -5.28
N VAL A 6 22.43 23.17 -4.93
CA VAL A 6 21.43 23.32 -3.90
C VAL A 6 22.12 23.08 -2.58
N SER A 7 22.44 24.17 -1.88
CA SER A 7 23.15 24.10 -0.62
C SER A 7 22.21 24.38 0.54
N ASN A 8 22.71 24.20 1.75
CA ASN A 8 21.95 24.50 2.94
C ASN A 8 21.55 25.98 3.04
N SER A 9 22.28 26.86 2.35
CA SER A 9 21.93 28.26 2.32
C SER A 9 20.73 28.54 1.41
N LEU A 10 20.44 27.65 0.47
CA LEU A 10 19.27 27.76 -0.41
C LEU A 10 18.06 27.01 0.14
N LEU A 11 18.31 25.86 0.78
CA LEU A 11 17.26 25.05 1.39
C LEU A 11 17.51 25.03 2.88
N ALA A 12 16.71 25.78 3.61
CA ALA A 12 16.73 25.73 5.07
C ALA A 12 16.30 24.35 5.56
N ASP A 13 16.76 23.96 6.72
CA ASP A 13 16.34 22.71 7.34
C ASP A 13 14.82 22.67 7.44
N GLY A 14 14.23 21.55 7.04
CA GLY A 14 12.80 21.36 7.08
C GLY A 14 12.04 22.01 5.93
N SER A 15 12.72 22.72 5.02
CA SER A 15 12.04 23.33 3.88
C SER A 15 11.55 22.30 2.87
N VAL A 16 12.17 21.13 2.81
CA VAL A 16 11.69 19.98 2.04
C VAL A 16 11.09 19.00 3.02
N THR A 17 9.77 19.00 3.10
CA THR A 17 9.02 18.14 4.02
C THR A 17 8.44 16.95 3.28
N SER A 18 7.89 15.99 4.02
CA SER A 18 7.19 14.85 3.41
C SER A 18 6.06 15.29 2.50
N ALA A 19 5.42 16.42 2.79
CA ALA A 19 4.35 16.95 1.93
C ALA A 19 4.90 17.50 0.62
N LYS A 20 6.13 18.01 0.62
CA LYS A 20 6.78 18.53 -0.59
C LYS A 20 7.48 17.45 -1.39
N LEU A 21 7.82 16.35 -0.76
CA LEU A 21 8.24 15.15 -1.45
C LEU A 21 6.99 14.42 -1.92
N ALA A 22 6.60 14.69 -3.15
CA ALA A 22 5.40 14.08 -3.70
C ALA A 22 5.44 12.57 -3.59
N ALA A 23 4.27 11.95 -3.64
CA ALA A 23 4.17 10.50 -3.66
C ALA A 23 5.07 9.93 -4.76
N GLY A 24 5.95 9.01 -4.40
CA GLY A 24 6.95 8.46 -5.30
C GLY A 24 8.31 9.12 -5.21
N ALA A 25 8.38 10.39 -4.81
CA ALA A 25 9.67 11.06 -4.65
C ALA A 25 10.37 10.65 -3.35
N GLY A 26 9.61 10.32 -2.32
CA GLY A 26 10.14 9.89 -1.02
C GLY A 26 10.20 8.38 -0.84
N GLY A 27 9.90 7.60 -1.88
CA GLY A 27 9.93 6.15 -1.82
C GLY A 27 8.65 5.50 -2.35
N ALA A 28 8.65 4.18 -2.41
CA ALA A 28 7.56 3.41 -3.00
C ALA A 28 6.37 3.24 -2.06
N PHE A 29 6.59 3.30 -0.75
CA PHE A 29 5.56 3.05 0.24
C PHE A 29 5.45 4.20 1.23
N ASN A 30 4.27 4.34 1.79
CA ASN A 30 4.03 5.18 2.96
C ASN A 30 4.62 4.50 4.21
N ASN A 31 4.52 5.17 5.34
CA ASN A 31 4.86 4.52 6.61
C ASN A 31 3.93 3.34 6.87
N PHE A 32 4.39 2.40 7.66
CA PHE A 32 3.54 1.29 8.09
C PHE A 32 2.34 1.80 8.89
N LEU A 33 1.18 1.27 8.57
CA LEU A 33 -0.06 1.53 9.29
C LEU A 33 -0.49 0.25 10.00
N ILE A 34 -0.76 0.37 11.29
CA ILE A 34 -1.24 -0.76 12.08
C ILE A 34 -2.76 -0.71 12.09
N LYS A 35 -3.40 -1.76 11.61
CA LYS A 35 -4.86 -1.86 11.54
C LYS A 35 -5.36 -2.99 12.41
N THR A 36 -6.40 -2.69 13.17
CA THR A 36 -7.04 -3.66 14.07
C THR A 36 -8.48 -3.95 13.65
N THR A 37 -9.00 -3.22 12.69
CA THR A 37 -10.36 -3.35 12.15
C THR A 37 -10.32 -3.21 10.64
N ALA A 38 -11.47 -3.40 10.00
CA ALA A 38 -11.59 -3.27 8.55
C ALA A 38 -11.09 -1.90 8.06
N TYR A 39 -10.44 -1.90 6.90
CA TYR A 39 -9.83 -0.71 6.34
C TYR A 39 -9.81 -0.82 4.83
N THR A 40 -10.02 0.29 4.15
CA THR A 40 -9.86 0.37 2.70
C THR A 40 -8.48 0.95 2.41
N ALA A 41 -7.65 0.15 1.79
CA ALA A 41 -6.28 0.52 1.48
C ALA A 41 -6.23 1.61 0.41
N ALA A 42 -5.25 2.48 0.54
CA ALA A 42 -4.85 3.41 -0.51
C ALA A 42 -3.59 2.87 -1.19
N THR A 43 -3.32 3.33 -2.41
CA THR A 43 -2.07 2.93 -3.08
C THR A 43 -0.86 3.32 -2.24
N ARG A 44 0.16 2.47 -2.23
CA ARG A 44 1.40 2.63 -1.49
C ARG A 44 1.28 2.41 0.02
N ASP A 45 0.13 1.94 0.49
CA ASP A 45 0.00 1.57 1.89
C ASP A 45 0.84 0.34 2.21
N GLN A 46 1.47 0.37 3.36
CA GLN A 46 2.08 -0.78 4.00
C GLN A 46 1.29 -1.07 5.27
N LEU A 47 0.52 -2.15 5.25
CA LEU A 47 -0.43 -2.46 6.31
C LEU A 47 0.06 -3.64 7.14
N ILE A 48 0.03 -3.46 8.45
CA ILE A 48 0.19 -4.56 9.41
C ILE A 48 -1.16 -4.73 10.09
N VAL A 49 -1.82 -5.84 9.84
CA VAL A 49 -3.12 -6.14 10.45
C VAL A 49 -2.90 -6.96 11.70
N ASN A 50 -3.34 -6.42 12.82
CA ASN A 50 -3.17 -7.08 14.13
C ASN A 50 -4.54 -7.22 14.80
N SER A 51 -5.19 -8.35 14.57
CA SER A 51 -6.48 -8.65 15.16
C SER A 51 -6.59 -10.14 15.44
N SER A 52 -7.23 -10.48 16.54
CA SER A 52 -7.59 -11.86 16.86
C SER A 52 -8.86 -12.31 16.15
N SER A 53 -9.61 -11.37 15.58
CA SER A 53 -10.82 -11.63 14.80
C SER A 53 -10.56 -11.46 13.31
N ALA A 54 -11.43 -12.00 12.48
CA ALA A 54 -11.34 -11.82 11.04
C ALA A 54 -11.50 -10.34 10.67
N VAL A 55 -10.64 -9.86 9.76
CA VAL A 55 -10.64 -8.46 9.29
C VAL A 55 -10.61 -8.48 7.78
N THR A 56 -11.34 -7.56 7.17
CA THR A 56 -11.30 -7.35 5.72
C THR A 56 -10.51 -6.09 5.41
N ILE A 57 -9.49 -6.23 4.59
CA ILE A 57 -8.77 -5.11 3.98
C ILE A 57 -9.23 -5.01 2.53
N THR A 58 -9.88 -3.91 2.19
CA THR A 58 -10.39 -3.68 0.85
C THR A 58 -9.35 -2.97 0.00
N LEU A 59 -9.09 -3.49 -1.18
CA LEU A 59 -8.13 -2.87 -2.11
C LEU A 59 -8.67 -1.54 -2.64
N PRO A 60 -7.79 -0.65 -3.13
CA PRO A 60 -8.22 0.64 -3.68
C PRO A 60 -9.21 0.46 -4.83
N ALA A 61 -10.22 1.34 -4.89
CA ALA A 61 -11.12 1.41 -6.02
C ALA A 61 -10.43 2.12 -7.18
N SER A 62 -10.80 1.74 -8.41
CA SER A 62 -10.29 2.38 -9.63
C SER A 62 -8.77 2.52 -9.65
N PRO A 63 -8.02 1.44 -9.43
CA PRO A 63 -6.57 1.52 -9.40
C PRO A 63 -6.00 1.80 -10.78
N SER A 64 -4.78 2.35 -10.78
CA SER A 64 -4.00 2.56 -12.01
C SER A 64 -2.84 1.57 -12.06
N ALA A 65 -2.36 1.28 -13.26
CA ALA A 65 -1.22 0.37 -13.45
C ALA A 65 -0.03 0.82 -12.58
N GLY A 66 0.55 -0.13 -11.87
CA GLY A 66 1.68 0.11 -10.99
C GLY A 66 1.30 0.50 -9.54
N ASN A 67 0.01 0.71 -9.25
CA ASN A 67 -0.40 0.92 -7.86
C ASN A 67 -0.06 -0.32 -7.03
N VAL A 68 0.43 -0.10 -5.82
CA VAL A 68 0.95 -1.18 -4.98
C VAL A 68 0.40 -1.06 -3.56
N VAL A 69 0.10 -2.22 -2.97
CA VAL A 69 -0.32 -2.33 -1.56
C VAL A 69 0.39 -3.53 -0.96
N PHE A 70 0.93 -3.34 0.25
CA PHE A 70 1.51 -4.42 1.04
C PHE A 70 0.63 -4.69 2.25
N ILE A 71 0.36 -5.97 2.53
CA ILE A 71 -0.46 -6.38 3.67
C ILE A 71 0.25 -7.53 4.38
N LYS A 72 0.47 -7.38 5.68
CA LYS A 72 0.97 -8.44 6.56
C LYS A 72 -0.09 -8.73 7.61
N ASN A 73 -0.44 -10.00 7.76
CA ASN A 73 -1.31 -10.43 8.85
C ASN A 73 -0.46 -10.81 10.06
N ALA A 74 -0.38 -9.91 11.03
CA ALA A 74 0.37 -10.13 12.26
C ALA A 74 -0.48 -10.69 13.40
N GLY A 75 -1.80 -10.77 13.20
CA GLY A 75 -2.72 -11.26 14.21
C GLY A 75 -3.09 -12.72 14.02
N ALA A 76 -3.93 -13.24 14.90
CA ALA A 76 -4.40 -14.63 14.84
C ALA A 76 -5.63 -14.80 13.94
N GLY A 77 -6.38 -13.73 13.67
CA GLY A 77 -7.55 -13.79 12.80
C GLY A 77 -7.15 -13.86 11.34
N VAL A 78 -8.07 -14.33 10.50
CA VAL A 78 -7.86 -14.35 9.04
C VAL A 78 -8.06 -12.95 8.49
N VAL A 79 -7.20 -12.53 7.57
CA VAL A 79 -7.38 -11.29 6.81
C VAL A 79 -7.94 -11.65 5.44
N THR A 80 -9.10 -11.08 5.13
CA THR A 80 -9.67 -11.15 3.77
C THR A 80 -9.19 -9.93 3.00
N VAL A 81 -8.66 -10.16 1.80
CA VAL A 81 -8.29 -9.09 0.89
C VAL A 81 -9.44 -8.91 -0.08
N GLY A 82 -10.23 -7.85 0.17
CA GLY A 82 -11.40 -7.53 -0.65
C GLY A 82 -10.97 -6.89 -1.96
N ARG A 83 -11.36 -7.49 -3.07
CA ARG A 83 -10.89 -7.09 -4.40
C ARG A 83 -11.46 -5.76 -4.91
N ASN A 84 -12.56 -5.30 -4.33
CA ASN A 84 -13.19 -4.01 -4.66
C ASN A 84 -13.40 -3.81 -6.17
N GLY A 85 -13.90 -4.82 -6.85
CA GLY A 85 -14.20 -4.76 -8.28
C GLY A 85 -13.06 -5.10 -9.22
N SER A 86 -11.83 -5.20 -8.72
CA SER A 86 -10.68 -5.64 -9.51
C SER A 86 -10.51 -7.15 -9.41
N ASN A 87 -9.83 -7.74 -10.36
CA ASN A 87 -9.39 -9.12 -10.21
C ASN A 87 -8.17 -9.19 -9.30
N ILE A 88 -7.91 -10.35 -8.74
CA ILE A 88 -6.67 -10.68 -8.04
C ILE A 88 -6.11 -11.93 -8.72
N ASN A 89 -4.88 -11.85 -9.21
CA ASN A 89 -4.25 -12.94 -9.95
C ASN A 89 -5.16 -13.46 -11.08
N SER A 90 -5.75 -12.54 -11.83
CA SER A 90 -6.65 -12.81 -12.96
C SER A 90 -7.98 -13.46 -12.58
N GLN A 91 -8.34 -13.48 -11.30
CA GLN A 91 -9.58 -14.10 -10.83
C GLN A 91 -10.47 -13.08 -10.12
N ALA A 92 -11.77 -13.16 -10.39
CA ALA A 92 -12.78 -12.34 -9.73
C ALA A 92 -13.13 -12.93 -8.36
N GLN A 93 -12.14 -13.00 -7.47
CA GLN A 93 -12.26 -13.66 -6.19
C GLN A 93 -11.39 -12.93 -5.17
N ASP A 94 -11.92 -12.75 -3.94
CA ASP A 94 -11.16 -12.18 -2.84
C ASP A 94 -10.04 -13.13 -2.42
N GLY A 95 -8.97 -12.55 -1.91
CA GLY A 95 -7.88 -13.32 -1.32
C GLY A 95 -8.01 -13.44 0.18
N THR A 96 -7.24 -14.34 0.77
CA THR A 96 -7.12 -14.47 2.22
C THR A 96 -5.68 -14.59 2.63
N LEU A 97 -5.37 -14.05 3.81
CA LEU A 97 -4.06 -14.19 4.44
C LEU A 97 -4.26 -14.86 5.79
N ALA A 98 -3.71 -16.04 5.95
CA ALA A 98 -3.65 -16.71 7.24
C ALA A 98 -2.72 -15.95 8.19
N ALA A 99 -2.73 -16.31 9.46
CA ALA A 99 -1.82 -15.72 10.44
C ALA A 99 -0.38 -15.79 9.93
N ASP A 100 0.33 -14.70 10.06
CA ASP A 100 1.73 -14.54 9.65
C ASP A 100 1.97 -14.48 8.13
N ALA A 101 0.95 -14.62 7.31
CA ALA A 101 1.08 -14.49 5.87
C ALA A 101 1.13 -13.01 5.46
N SER A 102 1.73 -12.75 4.31
CA SER A 102 1.82 -11.42 3.74
C SER A 102 1.66 -11.49 2.23
N ALA A 103 1.30 -10.36 1.63
CA ALA A 103 1.22 -10.23 0.19
C ALA A 103 1.61 -8.82 -0.23
N THR A 104 2.35 -8.72 -1.31
CA THR A 104 2.56 -7.46 -2.03
C THR A 104 1.76 -7.56 -3.32
N LEU A 105 0.84 -6.62 -3.50
CA LEU A 105 -0.10 -6.63 -4.62
C LEU A 105 0.15 -5.43 -5.50
N VAL A 106 0.34 -5.65 -6.79
CA VAL A 106 0.55 -4.59 -7.79
C VAL A 106 -0.54 -4.69 -8.83
N PHE A 107 -1.20 -3.57 -9.11
CA PHE A 107 -2.22 -3.52 -10.16
C PHE A 107 -1.55 -3.48 -11.52
N VAL A 108 -1.92 -4.40 -12.39
CA VAL A 108 -1.35 -4.53 -13.74
C VAL A 108 -2.30 -3.94 -14.77
N ASP A 109 -3.50 -4.50 -14.89
CA ASP A 109 -4.53 -4.07 -15.82
C ASP A 109 -5.90 -4.60 -15.38
N SER A 110 -6.93 -4.33 -16.16
CA SER A 110 -8.29 -4.76 -15.83
C SER A 110 -8.51 -6.28 -15.95
N THR A 111 -7.64 -6.98 -16.65
CA THR A 111 -7.74 -8.44 -16.85
C THR A 111 -7.05 -9.19 -15.71
N ILE A 112 -5.80 -8.87 -15.45
CA ILE A 112 -5.03 -9.49 -14.37
C ILE A 112 -5.48 -8.95 -13.02
N GLY A 113 -5.78 -7.66 -12.95
CA GLY A 113 -6.08 -6.98 -11.72
C GLY A 113 -4.84 -6.78 -10.87
N PHE A 114 -4.95 -7.03 -9.59
CA PHE A 114 -3.81 -7.02 -8.67
C PHE A 114 -3.06 -8.35 -8.77
N LYS A 115 -1.78 -8.25 -9.05
CA LYS A 115 -0.91 -9.42 -9.11
C LYS A 115 -0.11 -9.52 -7.83
N GLU A 116 -0.16 -10.67 -7.20
CA GLU A 116 0.67 -10.96 -6.03
C GLU A 116 2.09 -11.25 -6.46
N LEU A 117 3.03 -10.59 -5.81
CA LEU A 117 4.45 -10.77 -6.06
C LEU A 117 5.07 -11.82 -5.16
#